data_12c9a080b671523dba76962440152631
#
_entry.id   12c9a080b671523dba76962440152631
#
_cell.length_a   1.000
_cell.length_b   1.000
_cell.length_c   1.000
_cell.angle_alpha   90.00
_cell.angle_beta   90.00
_cell.angle_gamma   90.00
#
_symmetry.space_group_name_H-M   'P 1'
#
loop_
_entity.id
_entity.type
_entity.pdbx_description
1 polymer ?
#
loop_
_entity_poly.entity_id
_entity_poly.type
_entity_poly.pdbx_seq_one_letter_code
_entity_poly.pdbx_strand_id
1 'polypeptide(L)'
;MPFKKMMIVFLVGLLGACGTGNQTNENNEVMKKKVAAENPKQHEIAAKVHPSIEMKEENNSTIINYKVKNISGEPIKLSFASGLQADYIVYDEEGKKVKQYSDEVMSTQAITEMTFDNNQEIQNSFTISDLYNGTYKIEVFLTAEEEQAKVVMDLLVDKSLLTKASGVFTGQIDPHSIEVDIKGEKVAFQLKEEAIQQLPALKEGSEIWFVYTENEIQKTIEEFLIE
;
A
#
# COMPACT_ATOMS: atom_id res chain seq x y z
N MET A 1 31.14 -36.84 -4.95
CA MET A 1 30.55 -36.98 -6.31
C MET A 1 30.16 -35.60 -6.79
N PRO A 2 30.76 -35.06 -7.85
CA PRO A 2 30.50 -33.68 -8.28
C PRO A 2 29.38 -33.65 -9.35
N PHE A 3 28.38 -32.80 -9.13
CA PHE A 3 27.35 -32.52 -10.14
C PHE A 3 27.84 -31.46 -11.14
N LYS A 4 27.79 -31.85 -12.43
CA LYS A 4 28.18 -31.08 -13.60
C LYS A 4 27.28 -29.85 -13.80
N LYS A 5 27.92 -28.69 -13.99
CA LYS A 5 27.30 -27.47 -14.54
C LYS A 5 27.04 -27.70 -16.06
N MET A 6 25.80 -27.53 -16.48
CA MET A 6 25.40 -27.50 -17.88
C MET A 6 25.21 -26.05 -18.32
N MET A 7 26.14 -25.59 -19.16
CA MET A 7 26.15 -24.24 -19.74
C MET A 7 25.44 -24.32 -21.10
N ILE A 8 24.32 -23.61 -21.25
CA ILE A 8 23.64 -23.49 -22.54
C ILE A 8 24.01 -22.12 -23.13
N VAL A 9 24.72 -22.18 -24.25
CA VAL A 9 25.07 -21.04 -25.10
C VAL A 9 23.95 -20.85 -26.11
N PHE A 10 23.29 -19.68 -26.13
CA PHE A 10 22.40 -19.28 -27.20
C PHE A 10 23.15 -18.40 -28.20
N LEU A 11 23.18 -18.86 -29.41
CA LEU A 11 23.78 -18.23 -30.59
C LEU A 11 22.78 -17.24 -31.18
N VAL A 12 23.17 -15.96 -31.30
CA VAL A 12 22.38 -14.91 -31.97
C VAL A 12 22.73 -14.94 -33.45
N GLY A 13 21.74 -15.20 -34.30
CA GLY A 13 21.87 -15.09 -35.75
C GLY A 13 21.39 -13.73 -36.25
N LEU A 14 22.30 -12.94 -36.80
CA LEU A 14 22.04 -11.76 -37.59
C LEU A 14 21.77 -12.15 -39.05
N LEU A 15 20.62 -11.74 -39.60
CA LEU A 15 20.39 -11.73 -41.05
C LEU A 15 20.01 -10.30 -41.46
N GLY A 16 20.93 -9.63 -42.13
CA GLY A 16 20.68 -8.44 -42.88
C GLY A 16 20.21 -8.81 -44.33
N ALA A 17 19.32 -8.01 -44.86
CA ALA A 17 19.02 -7.96 -46.29
C ALA A 17 18.79 -6.53 -46.74
N CYS A 18 19.76 -5.99 -47.48
CA CYS A 18 19.60 -4.83 -48.35
C CYS A 18 18.91 -5.28 -49.64
N GLY A 19 18.01 -4.43 -50.15
CA GLY A 19 17.41 -4.56 -51.49
C GLY A 19 17.06 -3.18 -52.04
N THR A 20 17.96 -2.65 -52.87
CA THR A 20 17.77 -1.51 -53.74
C THR A 20 17.05 -1.93 -55.02
N GLY A 21 16.10 -1.15 -55.50
CA GLY A 21 15.47 -1.35 -56.82
C GLY A 21 14.66 -0.14 -57.22
N ASN A 22 15.21 0.66 -58.15
CA ASN A 22 14.65 1.83 -58.78
C ASN A 22 13.87 1.47 -60.05
N GLN A 23 12.69 2.04 -60.32
CA GLN A 23 12.31 2.70 -61.58
C GLN A 23 10.81 3.01 -61.72
N THR A 24 10.54 4.31 -61.88
CA THR A 24 9.62 5.03 -62.77
C THR A 24 8.35 4.37 -63.33
N ASN A 25 7.15 4.94 -63.15
CA ASN A 25 6.46 5.86 -64.06
C ASN A 25 5.00 6.17 -63.64
N GLU A 26 4.70 7.45 -63.70
CA GLU A 26 3.51 8.18 -64.16
C GLU A 26 2.08 7.97 -63.61
N ASN A 27 1.60 9.07 -63.10
CA ASN A 27 0.24 9.67 -63.24
C ASN A 27 -0.94 8.99 -62.52
N ASN A 28 -1.37 9.59 -61.40
CA ASN A 28 -2.67 10.30 -61.39
C ASN A 28 -2.85 11.09 -60.07
N GLU A 29 -3.13 12.37 -60.23
CA GLU A 29 -3.51 13.31 -59.19
C GLU A 29 -4.82 12.89 -58.52
N VAL A 30 -4.81 12.64 -57.20
CA VAL A 30 -5.93 12.95 -56.33
C VAL A 30 -5.36 13.53 -55.05
N MET A 31 -5.53 14.84 -54.89
CA MET A 31 -5.29 15.59 -53.68
C MET A 31 -6.04 14.93 -52.50
N LYS A 32 -5.35 14.18 -51.65
CA LYS A 32 -5.77 13.93 -50.29
C LYS A 32 -4.94 14.79 -49.35
N LYS A 33 -5.55 15.92 -48.97
CA LYS A 33 -5.10 16.81 -47.90
C LYS A 33 -4.95 16.00 -46.63
N LYS A 34 -3.72 15.61 -46.31
CA LYS A 34 -3.37 14.95 -45.06
C LYS A 34 -3.38 16.04 -43.98
N VAL A 35 -4.51 16.18 -43.27
CA VAL A 35 -4.57 16.95 -42.04
C VAL A 35 -3.70 16.21 -41.04
N ALA A 36 -2.52 16.71 -40.83
CA ALA A 36 -1.71 16.31 -39.70
C ALA A 36 -2.48 16.74 -38.44
N ALA A 37 -3.03 15.79 -37.72
CA ALA A 37 -3.51 16.03 -36.36
C ALA A 37 -2.26 16.41 -35.55
N GLU A 38 -2.10 17.68 -35.26
CA GLU A 38 -1.20 18.12 -34.19
C GLU A 38 -1.71 17.52 -32.89
N ASN A 39 -0.94 16.59 -32.38
CA ASN A 39 -1.10 16.08 -31.01
C ASN A 39 -0.97 17.30 -30.08
N PRO A 40 -1.97 17.64 -29.26
CA PRO A 40 -1.81 18.70 -28.28
C PRO A 40 -0.65 18.30 -27.40
N LYS A 41 0.43 19.07 -27.40
CA LYS A 41 1.50 18.97 -26.41
C LYS A 41 0.81 19.13 -25.06
N GLN A 42 0.64 18.01 -24.33
CA GLN A 42 0.39 18.07 -22.91
C GLN A 42 1.55 18.88 -22.33
N HIS A 43 1.26 20.08 -21.87
CA HIS A 43 2.16 20.80 -20.99
C HIS A 43 2.25 19.95 -19.72
N GLU A 44 3.31 19.19 -19.60
CA GLU A 44 3.72 18.56 -18.36
C GLU A 44 4.03 19.72 -17.41
N ILE A 45 3.07 20.02 -16.51
CA ILE A 45 3.28 21.01 -15.46
C ILE A 45 4.37 20.40 -14.58
N ALA A 46 5.55 21.02 -14.58
CA ALA A 46 6.66 20.56 -13.73
C ALA A 46 6.18 20.53 -12.27
N ALA A 47 6.39 19.40 -11.60
CA ALA A 47 6.02 19.27 -10.19
C ALA A 47 6.70 20.37 -9.38
N LYS A 48 5.93 21.09 -8.56
CA LYS A 48 6.44 22.16 -7.69
C LYS A 48 7.15 21.62 -6.45
N VAL A 49 6.80 20.43 -6.05
CA VAL A 49 7.33 19.77 -4.86
C VAL A 49 7.76 18.35 -5.18
N HIS A 50 8.69 17.84 -4.40
CA HIS A 50 9.19 16.46 -4.51
C HIS A 50 8.93 15.72 -3.20
N PRO A 51 7.89 14.88 -3.12
CA PRO A 51 7.66 14.03 -1.97
C PRO A 51 8.53 12.78 -2.01
N SER A 52 8.91 12.28 -0.84
CA SER A 52 9.61 11.00 -0.66
C SER A 52 9.18 10.33 0.64
N ILE A 53 9.26 9.00 0.66
CA ILE A 53 8.96 8.16 1.82
C ILE A 53 10.13 7.20 2.04
N GLU A 54 10.53 7.07 3.30
CA GLU A 54 11.39 6.01 3.79
C GLU A 54 10.61 5.21 4.84
N MET A 55 10.58 3.89 4.69
CA MET A 55 9.91 2.99 5.63
C MET A 55 10.94 2.15 6.36
N LYS A 56 10.73 1.93 7.66
CA LYS A 56 11.55 1.08 8.52
C LYS A 56 10.64 0.28 9.46
N GLU A 57 10.89 -1.02 9.56
CA GLU A 57 10.26 -1.85 10.58
C GLU A 57 11.06 -1.81 11.87
N GLU A 58 10.38 -1.58 12.97
CA GLU A 58 10.96 -1.57 14.31
C GLU A 58 9.92 -1.96 15.37
N ASN A 59 10.23 -2.95 16.21
CA ASN A 59 9.38 -3.40 17.33
C ASN A 59 7.93 -3.70 16.90
N ASN A 60 7.74 -4.49 15.84
CA ASN A 60 6.44 -4.87 15.28
C ASN A 60 5.59 -3.68 14.77
N SER A 61 6.22 -2.57 14.49
CA SER A 61 5.60 -1.37 13.95
C SER A 61 6.33 -0.92 12.70
N THR A 62 5.64 -0.27 11.79
CA THR A 62 6.23 0.38 10.63
C THR A 62 6.40 1.87 10.91
N ILE A 63 7.63 2.34 10.88
CA ILE A 63 7.95 3.77 10.97
C ILE A 63 8.05 4.31 9.55
N ILE A 64 7.31 5.38 9.26
CA ILE A 64 7.28 6.06 7.98
C ILE A 64 7.82 7.46 8.16
N ASN A 65 8.92 7.76 7.44
CA ASN A 65 9.46 9.10 7.35
C ASN A 65 9.07 9.70 6.00
N TYR A 66 8.14 10.62 6.04
CA TYR A 66 7.66 11.36 4.88
C TYR A 66 8.33 12.72 4.80
N LYS A 67 8.85 13.06 3.63
CA LYS A 67 9.53 14.33 3.36
C LYS A 67 8.96 14.93 2.08
N VAL A 68 8.77 16.24 2.09
CA VAL A 68 8.41 17.01 0.91
C VAL A 68 9.39 18.15 0.76
N LYS A 69 10.00 18.27 -0.41
CA LYS A 69 10.92 19.35 -0.75
C LYS A 69 10.29 20.27 -1.78
N ASN A 70 10.35 21.58 -1.54
CA ASN A 70 10.00 22.56 -2.56
C ASN A 70 11.11 22.65 -3.64
N ILE A 71 10.76 22.32 -4.87
CA ILE A 71 11.67 22.35 -6.04
C ILE A 71 11.19 23.33 -7.12
N SER A 72 10.24 24.20 -6.81
CA SER A 72 9.60 25.11 -7.76
C SER A 72 10.51 26.27 -8.22
N GLY A 73 11.58 26.54 -7.49
CA GLY A 73 12.44 27.71 -7.70
C GLY A 73 11.98 28.96 -6.95
N GLU A 74 10.78 28.97 -6.35
CA GLU A 74 10.17 30.10 -5.66
C GLU A 74 9.49 29.65 -4.34
N PRO A 75 9.19 30.56 -3.39
CA PRO A 75 8.40 30.24 -2.24
C PRO A 75 6.95 29.87 -2.62
N ILE A 76 6.39 28.84 -1.94
CA ILE A 76 5.00 28.40 -2.04
C ILE A 76 4.29 28.75 -0.74
N LYS A 77 3.10 29.34 -0.81
CA LYS A 77 2.25 29.50 0.36
C LYS A 77 1.45 28.22 0.57
N LEU A 78 1.46 27.69 1.79
CA LEU A 78 0.70 26.51 2.19
C LEU A 78 -0.26 26.89 3.32
N SER A 79 -1.52 26.44 3.20
CA SER A 79 -2.58 26.64 4.17
C SER A 79 -3.09 25.29 4.67
N PHE A 80 -3.15 25.11 5.99
CA PHE A 80 -3.60 23.89 6.64
C PHE A 80 -4.85 24.19 7.45
N ALA A 81 -5.91 23.40 7.27
CA ALA A 81 -7.17 23.58 8.00
C ALA A 81 -7.10 23.15 9.47
N SER A 82 -6.01 22.52 9.88
CA SER A 82 -5.77 22.07 11.26
C SER A 82 -4.29 22.10 11.60
N GLY A 83 -3.93 21.72 12.84
CA GLY A 83 -2.54 21.56 13.26
C GLY A 83 -1.82 20.37 12.61
N LEU A 84 -2.51 19.55 11.82
CA LEU A 84 -1.97 18.40 11.13
C LEU A 84 -1.41 18.82 9.77
N GLN A 85 -0.10 18.70 9.58
CA GLN A 85 0.56 19.06 8.31
C GLN A 85 0.61 17.94 7.28
N ALA A 86 0.58 16.68 7.74
CA ALA A 86 0.55 15.51 6.87
C ALA A 86 -0.34 14.44 7.47
N ASP A 87 -0.85 13.56 6.61
CA ASP A 87 -1.71 12.44 6.98
C ASP A 87 -1.29 11.21 6.19
N TYR A 88 -1.74 10.02 6.64
CA TYR A 88 -1.68 8.81 5.86
C TYR A 88 -3.00 8.05 5.88
N ILE A 89 -3.24 7.28 4.82
CA ILE A 89 -4.34 6.31 4.75
C ILE A 89 -3.76 4.95 4.36
N VAL A 90 -4.17 3.90 5.07
CA VAL A 90 -3.84 2.52 4.74
C VAL A 90 -5.07 1.84 4.17
N TYR A 91 -4.88 1.15 3.05
CA TYR A 91 -5.90 0.35 2.38
C TYR A 91 -5.46 -1.13 2.38
N ASP A 92 -6.43 -2.03 2.55
CA ASP A 92 -6.22 -3.47 2.37
C ASP A 92 -6.11 -3.85 0.88
N GLU A 93 -5.99 -5.16 0.61
CA GLU A 93 -5.89 -5.70 -0.76
C GLU A 93 -7.16 -5.47 -1.60
N GLU A 94 -8.32 -5.35 -0.95
CA GLU A 94 -9.60 -5.03 -1.59
C GLU A 94 -9.77 -3.53 -1.86
N GLY A 95 -8.84 -2.69 -1.39
CA GLY A 95 -8.88 -1.23 -1.52
C GLY A 95 -9.78 -0.56 -0.47
N LYS A 96 -10.17 -1.26 0.58
CA LYS A 96 -10.92 -0.70 1.70
C LYS A 96 -9.98 0.03 2.66
N LYS A 97 -10.36 1.23 3.09
CA LYS A 97 -9.63 1.97 4.12
C LYS A 97 -9.69 1.19 5.45
N VAL A 98 -8.53 0.84 5.99
CA VAL A 98 -8.41 0.13 7.28
C VAL A 98 -7.82 1.00 8.39
N LYS A 99 -7.07 2.06 8.02
CA LYS A 99 -6.46 2.95 8.99
C LYS A 99 -6.23 4.33 8.38
N GLN A 100 -6.33 5.37 9.20
CA GLN A 100 -5.97 6.74 8.83
C GLN A 100 -5.44 7.48 10.07
N TYR A 101 -4.34 8.22 9.93
CA TYR A 101 -3.71 8.89 11.05
C TYR A 101 -4.60 9.95 11.69
N SER A 102 -5.28 10.75 10.88
CA SER A 102 -6.20 11.78 11.37
C SER A 102 -7.41 11.23 12.13
N ASP A 103 -7.77 9.97 11.96
CA ASP A 103 -8.86 9.32 12.72
C ASP A 103 -8.40 8.96 14.16
N GLU A 104 -7.09 8.86 14.39
CA GLU A 104 -6.50 8.38 15.65
C GLU A 104 -5.93 9.49 16.53
N VAL A 105 -5.68 10.66 15.96
CA VAL A 105 -5.05 11.78 16.68
C VAL A 105 -5.97 12.99 16.79
N MET A 106 -5.91 13.63 17.93
CA MET A 106 -6.56 14.92 18.09
C MET A 106 -5.66 16.03 17.55
N SER A 107 -6.17 16.84 16.63
CA SER A 107 -5.49 18.02 16.12
C SER A 107 -6.28 19.29 16.44
N THR A 108 -5.58 20.42 16.49
CA THR A 108 -6.24 21.73 16.65
C THR A 108 -7.03 22.07 15.39
N GLN A 109 -8.19 22.71 15.56
CA GLN A 109 -9.02 23.19 14.44
C GLN A 109 -8.60 24.61 13.98
N ALA A 110 -7.36 25.00 14.24
CA ALA A 110 -6.84 26.31 13.87
C ALA A 110 -6.25 26.25 12.45
N ILE A 111 -6.70 27.15 11.59
CA ILE A 111 -6.07 27.36 10.27
C ILE A 111 -4.67 27.92 10.51
N THR A 112 -3.68 27.29 9.89
CA THR A 112 -2.28 27.76 9.92
C THR A 112 -1.79 27.99 8.50
N GLU A 113 -1.00 29.04 8.32
CA GLU A 113 -0.37 29.36 7.04
C GLU A 113 1.15 29.36 7.22
N MET A 114 1.87 28.86 6.22
CA MET A 114 3.32 28.93 6.18
C MET A 114 3.84 29.28 4.79
N THR A 115 5.00 29.93 4.76
CA THR A 115 5.78 30.07 3.53
C THR A 115 6.74 28.89 3.44
N PHE A 116 6.64 28.13 2.35
CA PHE A 116 7.49 26.98 2.06
C PHE A 116 8.55 27.42 1.06
N ASP A 117 9.70 27.83 1.56
CA ASP A 117 10.77 28.41 0.75
C ASP A 117 11.38 27.42 -0.23
N ASN A 118 11.94 27.93 -1.32
CA ASN A 118 12.62 27.08 -2.31
C ASN A 118 13.75 26.27 -1.65
N ASN A 119 13.83 24.97 -1.94
CA ASN A 119 14.70 23.97 -1.32
C ASN A 119 14.43 23.68 0.16
N GLN A 120 13.46 24.29 0.80
CA GLN A 120 13.01 23.90 2.14
C GLN A 120 12.39 22.50 2.11
N GLU A 121 12.42 21.80 3.26
CA GLU A 121 11.80 20.49 3.46
C GLU A 121 10.80 20.54 4.61
N ILE A 122 9.64 19.92 4.41
CA ILE A 122 8.69 19.55 5.45
C ILE A 122 8.89 18.07 5.73
N GLN A 123 9.01 17.68 7.01
CA GLN A 123 9.24 16.31 7.43
C GLN A 123 8.22 15.90 8.48
N ASN A 124 7.64 14.71 8.28
CA ASN A 124 6.72 14.09 9.23
C ASN A 124 7.12 12.63 9.43
N SER A 125 7.00 12.13 10.66
CA SER A 125 7.25 10.73 10.98
C SER A 125 5.98 10.14 11.59
N PHE A 126 5.58 8.98 11.10
CA PHE A 126 4.43 8.23 11.58
C PHE A 126 4.86 6.86 12.05
N THR A 127 4.21 6.35 13.09
CA THR A 127 4.35 4.96 13.53
C THR A 127 3.02 4.27 13.30
N ILE A 128 3.04 3.21 12.50
CA ILE A 128 1.88 2.36 12.26
C ILE A 128 2.09 1.07 13.04
N SER A 129 1.23 0.84 14.01
CA SER A 129 1.06 -0.42 14.75
C SER A 129 -0.32 -1.01 14.46
N ASP A 130 -0.60 -2.19 14.98
CA ASP A 130 -1.92 -2.83 14.97
C ASP A 130 -2.48 -3.18 13.58
N LEU A 131 -1.60 -3.29 12.58
CA LEU A 131 -1.95 -3.94 11.32
C LEU A 131 -1.71 -5.45 11.43
N TYR A 132 -2.58 -6.22 10.80
CA TYR A 132 -2.39 -7.67 10.66
C TYR A 132 -1.28 -7.97 9.66
N ASN A 133 -0.70 -9.18 9.72
CA ASN A 133 0.19 -9.63 8.66
C ASN A 133 -0.56 -9.67 7.32
N GLY A 134 0.02 -9.08 6.30
CA GLY A 134 -0.61 -8.95 4.99
C GLY A 134 0.03 -7.87 4.12
N THR A 135 -0.52 -7.73 2.93
CA THR A 135 -0.13 -6.68 1.98
C THR A 135 -1.15 -5.55 2.02
N TYR A 136 -0.66 -4.33 2.10
CA TYR A 136 -1.45 -3.12 2.15
C TYR A 136 -0.95 -2.13 1.11
N LYS A 137 -1.76 -1.12 0.86
CA LYS A 137 -1.35 0.08 0.13
C LYS A 137 -1.43 1.27 1.07
N ILE A 138 -0.34 2.02 1.17
CA ILE A 138 -0.32 3.24 1.96
C ILE A 138 -0.23 4.46 1.06
N GLU A 139 -1.07 5.44 1.34
CA GLU A 139 -1.06 6.78 0.76
C GLU A 139 -0.64 7.77 1.84
N VAL A 140 0.40 8.57 1.60
CA VAL A 140 0.87 9.62 2.52
C VAL A 140 0.86 10.95 1.77
N PHE A 141 0.37 12.01 2.40
CA PHE A 141 0.18 13.30 1.76
C PHE A 141 0.24 14.47 2.74
N LEU A 142 0.52 15.67 2.21
CA LEU A 142 0.30 16.92 2.94
C LEU A 142 -1.20 17.23 3.00
N THR A 143 -1.65 17.77 4.12
CA THR A 143 -3.02 18.24 4.32
C THR A 143 -3.23 19.67 3.85
N ALA A 144 -2.23 20.26 3.17
CA ALA A 144 -2.30 21.60 2.62
C ALA A 144 -3.32 21.69 1.48
N GLU A 145 -4.03 22.82 1.40
CA GLU A 145 -5.04 23.06 0.35
C GLU A 145 -4.42 23.22 -1.03
N GLU A 146 -3.25 23.85 -1.11
CA GLU A 146 -2.61 24.22 -2.39
C GLU A 146 -1.79 23.08 -2.99
N GLU A 147 -1.26 22.17 -2.16
CA GLU A 147 -0.35 21.12 -2.60
C GLU A 147 -0.40 19.90 -1.67
N GLN A 148 -0.85 18.78 -2.17
CA GLN A 148 -0.95 17.55 -1.39
C GLN A 148 0.32 16.70 -1.37
N ALA A 149 1.20 16.84 -2.36
CA ALA A 149 2.47 16.10 -2.44
C ALA A 149 2.31 14.61 -2.11
N LYS A 150 1.33 13.95 -2.73
CA LYS A 150 0.91 12.57 -2.45
C LYS A 150 1.93 11.55 -2.93
N VAL A 151 2.19 10.53 -2.09
CA VAL A 151 2.93 9.31 -2.45
C VAL A 151 2.09 8.10 -2.08
N VAL A 152 2.06 7.11 -2.97
CA VAL A 152 1.41 5.82 -2.75
C VAL A 152 2.46 4.72 -2.87
N MET A 153 2.49 3.81 -1.91
CA MET A 153 3.41 2.67 -1.87
C MET A 153 2.71 1.41 -1.40
N ASP A 154 3.27 0.26 -1.78
CA ASP A 154 2.91 -1.02 -1.18
C ASP A 154 3.60 -1.15 0.18
N LEU A 155 2.86 -1.64 1.17
CA LEU A 155 3.32 -1.90 2.53
C LEU A 155 3.10 -3.38 2.85
N LEU A 156 4.18 -4.12 3.01
CA LEU A 156 4.15 -5.49 3.51
C LEU A 156 4.32 -5.46 5.03
N VAL A 157 3.37 -6.04 5.74
CA VAL A 157 3.46 -6.30 7.19
C VAL A 157 3.64 -7.80 7.38
N ASP A 158 4.79 -8.23 7.83
CA ASP A 158 5.12 -9.66 8.03
C ASP A 158 5.63 -10.00 9.43
N LYS A 159 5.77 -8.98 10.29
CA LYS A 159 6.24 -9.12 11.68
C LYS A 159 5.22 -8.64 12.71
N SER A 160 3.96 -8.45 12.30
CA SER A 160 2.91 -8.21 13.28
C SER A 160 2.69 -9.46 14.14
N LEU A 161 2.45 -9.24 15.43
CA LEU A 161 1.98 -10.32 16.31
C LEU A 161 0.54 -10.72 15.96
N LEU A 162 -0.21 -9.85 15.30
CA LEU A 162 -1.62 -10.06 14.95
C LEU A 162 -1.70 -10.71 13.56
N THR A 163 -2.37 -11.85 13.48
CA THR A 163 -2.63 -12.57 12.22
C THR A 163 -4.14 -12.71 12.03
N LYS A 164 -4.63 -12.28 10.84
CA LYS A 164 -6.02 -12.50 10.42
C LYS A 164 -6.14 -13.87 9.75
N ALA A 165 -7.14 -14.65 10.13
CA ALA A 165 -7.44 -15.94 9.53
C ALA A 165 -8.94 -16.19 9.42
N SER A 166 -9.30 -17.20 8.61
CA SER A 166 -10.65 -17.77 8.58
C SER A 166 -10.61 -19.29 8.68
N GLY A 167 -11.70 -19.87 9.14
CA GLY A 167 -11.87 -21.30 9.22
C GLY A 167 -13.28 -21.66 9.68
N VAL A 168 -13.58 -22.96 9.73
CA VAL A 168 -14.88 -23.45 10.18
C VAL A 168 -14.82 -23.68 11.69
N PHE A 169 -15.67 -23.02 12.45
CA PHE A 169 -15.81 -23.26 13.89
C PHE A 169 -16.38 -24.66 14.13
N THR A 170 -15.59 -25.57 14.67
CA THR A 170 -15.99 -26.97 14.89
C THR A 170 -16.56 -27.23 16.28
N GLY A 171 -16.30 -26.34 17.23
CA GLY A 171 -16.88 -26.41 18.57
C GLY A 171 -15.98 -25.86 19.67
N GLN A 172 -16.58 -25.69 20.82
CA GLN A 172 -15.89 -25.27 22.05
C GLN A 172 -15.25 -26.48 22.73
N ILE A 173 -13.96 -26.37 23.09
CA ILE A 173 -13.22 -27.41 23.81
C ILE A 173 -13.45 -27.25 25.31
N ASP A 174 -13.32 -26.02 25.81
CA ASP A 174 -13.54 -25.61 27.18
C ASP A 174 -13.98 -24.14 27.26
N PRO A 175 -14.24 -23.54 28.44
CA PRO A 175 -14.70 -22.15 28.55
C PRO A 175 -13.78 -21.11 27.93
N HIS A 176 -12.51 -21.45 27.69
CA HIS A 176 -11.48 -20.53 27.21
C HIS A 176 -10.80 -20.99 25.92
N SER A 177 -11.30 -22.07 25.29
CA SER A 177 -10.71 -22.60 24.07
C SER A 177 -11.73 -23.16 23.08
N ILE A 178 -11.41 -23.05 21.80
CA ILE A 178 -12.20 -23.58 20.69
C ILE A 178 -11.32 -24.36 19.71
N GLU A 179 -11.97 -25.18 18.89
CA GLU A 179 -11.36 -25.83 17.73
C GLU A 179 -11.90 -25.17 16.45
N VAL A 180 -10.99 -24.85 15.54
CA VAL A 180 -11.29 -24.32 14.21
C VAL A 180 -10.64 -25.19 13.15
N ASP A 181 -11.39 -25.61 12.15
CA ASP A 181 -10.85 -26.28 10.97
C ASP A 181 -10.37 -25.23 9.97
N ILE A 182 -9.06 -25.16 9.77
CA ILE A 182 -8.41 -24.28 8.82
C ILE A 182 -7.90 -25.14 7.66
N LYS A 183 -8.59 -25.10 6.52
CA LYS A 183 -8.23 -25.84 5.30
C LYS A 183 -8.10 -27.36 5.51
N GLY A 184 -8.90 -27.95 6.39
CA GLY A 184 -8.90 -29.38 6.70
C GLY A 184 -7.99 -29.78 7.85
N GLU A 185 -7.33 -28.84 8.49
CA GLU A 185 -6.53 -29.04 9.70
C GLU A 185 -7.27 -28.46 10.92
N LYS A 186 -7.48 -29.30 11.94
CA LYS A 186 -8.12 -28.88 13.19
C LYS A 186 -7.09 -28.25 14.12
N VAL A 187 -7.31 -26.99 14.43
CA VAL A 187 -6.42 -26.17 15.25
C VAL A 187 -7.15 -25.72 16.52
N ALA A 188 -6.54 -25.95 17.67
CA ALA A 188 -7.03 -25.42 18.94
C ALA A 188 -6.52 -24.00 19.18
N PHE A 189 -7.42 -23.12 19.59
CA PHE A 189 -7.12 -21.75 19.95
C PHE A 189 -7.59 -21.46 21.38
N GLN A 190 -6.75 -20.78 22.15
CA GLN A 190 -7.21 -20.11 23.36
C GLN A 190 -7.96 -18.83 22.99
N LEU A 191 -8.78 -18.32 23.90
CA LEU A 191 -9.58 -17.11 23.69
C LEU A 191 -9.18 -16.03 24.69
N LYS A 192 -9.00 -14.80 24.20
CA LYS A 192 -8.99 -13.60 25.04
C LYS A 192 -10.39 -13.26 25.54
N GLU A 193 -10.46 -12.37 26.52
CA GLU A 193 -11.74 -12.00 27.13
C GLU A 193 -12.73 -11.40 26.11
N GLU A 194 -12.25 -10.59 25.16
CA GLU A 194 -13.04 -10.03 24.08
C GLU A 194 -13.63 -11.13 23.18
N ALA A 195 -12.82 -12.10 22.81
CA ALA A 195 -13.26 -13.24 22.00
C ALA A 195 -14.27 -14.14 22.75
N ILE A 196 -14.08 -14.33 24.08
CA ILE A 196 -15.03 -15.09 24.91
C ILE A 196 -16.41 -14.40 24.92
N GLN A 197 -16.45 -13.06 25.00
CA GLN A 197 -17.72 -12.30 24.98
C GLN A 197 -18.44 -12.41 23.63
N GLN A 198 -17.70 -12.59 22.54
CA GLN A 198 -18.24 -12.75 21.18
C GLN A 198 -18.68 -14.19 20.87
N LEU A 199 -18.14 -15.20 21.60
CA LEU A 199 -18.37 -16.63 21.34
C LEU A 199 -19.85 -17.02 21.23
N PRO A 200 -20.79 -16.49 22.05
CA PRO A 200 -22.21 -16.84 21.96
C PRO A 200 -22.88 -16.45 20.64
N ALA A 201 -22.27 -15.55 19.87
CA ALA A 201 -22.79 -15.15 18.54
C ALA A 201 -22.38 -16.13 17.44
N LEU A 202 -21.40 -17.01 17.68
CA LEU A 202 -20.89 -17.96 16.71
C LEU A 202 -21.74 -19.23 16.67
N LYS A 203 -21.81 -19.84 15.50
CA LYS A 203 -22.54 -21.09 15.29
C LYS A 203 -21.56 -22.19 14.83
N GLU A 204 -21.61 -23.35 15.49
CA GLU A 204 -20.84 -24.53 15.05
C GLU A 204 -21.15 -24.89 13.59
N GLY A 205 -20.11 -25.21 12.83
CA GLY A 205 -20.16 -25.50 11.41
C GLY A 205 -20.19 -24.27 10.50
N SER A 206 -20.20 -23.04 11.06
CA SER A 206 -20.10 -21.82 10.25
C SER A 206 -18.64 -21.40 10.01
N GLU A 207 -18.40 -20.75 8.89
CA GLU A 207 -17.16 -20.05 8.66
C GLU A 207 -17.07 -18.82 9.55
N ILE A 208 -15.93 -18.62 10.19
CA ILE A 208 -15.63 -17.51 11.07
C ILE A 208 -14.34 -16.82 10.62
N TRP A 209 -14.29 -15.51 10.82
CA TRP A 209 -13.08 -14.71 10.64
C TRP A 209 -12.62 -14.23 12.01
N PHE A 210 -11.32 -14.27 12.24
CA PHE A 210 -10.75 -13.91 13.54
C PHE A 210 -9.33 -13.40 13.41
N VAL A 211 -8.89 -12.71 14.46
CA VAL A 211 -7.52 -12.25 14.65
C VAL A 211 -6.91 -13.04 15.79
N TYR A 212 -5.70 -13.53 15.61
CA TYR A 212 -5.00 -14.28 16.62
C TYR A 212 -3.53 -13.88 16.74
N THR A 213 -2.97 -14.12 17.92
CA THR A 213 -1.53 -14.10 18.17
C THR A 213 -1.02 -15.53 18.30
N GLU A 214 0.25 -15.73 17.95
CA GLU A 214 0.93 -17.02 18.09
C GLU A 214 2.27 -16.84 18.79
N ASN A 215 2.54 -17.69 19.77
CA ASN A 215 3.86 -17.87 20.36
C ASN A 215 4.29 -19.33 20.20
N GLU A 216 5.49 -19.71 20.70
CA GLU A 216 6.05 -21.05 20.53
C GLU A 216 5.16 -22.18 21.08
N ILE A 217 4.19 -21.87 21.94
CA ILE A 217 3.40 -22.87 22.68
C ILE A 217 1.93 -22.85 22.26
N GLN A 218 1.39 -21.68 21.87
CA GLN A 218 -0.05 -21.46 21.86
C GLN A 218 -0.47 -20.42 20.83
N LYS A 219 -1.64 -20.65 20.21
CA LYS A 219 -2.37 -19.68 19.41
C LYS A 219 -3.54 -19.12 20.23
N THR A 220 -3.67 -17.80 20.26
CA THR A 220 -4.71 -17.14 21.06
C THR A 220 -5.51 -16.20 20.19
N ILE A 221 -6.82 -16.43 20.08
CA ILE A 221 -7.73 -15.51 19.37
C ILE A 221 -7.93 -14.27 20.25
N GLU A 222 -7.62 -13.12 19.66
CA GLU A 222 -7.82 -11.81 20.28
C GLU A 222 -9.29 -11.39 20.16
N GLU A 223 -9.84 -11.50 18.95
CA GLU A 223 -11.23 -11.14 18.61
C GLU A 223 -11.75 -11.89 17.39
N PHE A 224 -13.08 -12.02 17.27
CA PHE A 224 -13.76 -12.46 16.06
C PHE A 224 -14.21 -11.24 15.26
N LEU A 225 -14.02 -11.30 13.94
CA LEU A 225 -14.46 -10.27 13.01
C LEU A 225 -15.91 -10.57 12.60
N ILE A 226 -16.85 -10.13 13.41
CA ILE A 226 -18.30 -10.32 13.20
C ILE A 226 -18.82 -9.10 12.43
N GLU A 227 -19.49 -9.34 11.27
CA GLU A 227 -20.17 -8.29 10.50
C GLU A 227 -21.52 -7.90 11.11
#